data_de24da39f20cadfd6b1058a06e08cffd
#
_entry.id   de24da39f20cadfd6b1058a06e08cffd
#
_cell.length_a   1.000
_cell.length_b   1.000
_cell.length_c   1.000
_cell.angle_alpha   90.00
_cell.angle_beta   90.00
_cell.angle_gamma   90.00
#
_symmetry.space_group_name_H-M   'P 1'
#
loop_
_entity.id
_entity.type
_entity.pdbx_description
1 polymer ?
#
loop_
_entity_poly.entity_id
_entity_poly.type
_entity_poly.pdbx_seq_one_letter_code
_entity_poly.pdbx_strand_id
1 'polypeptide(L)'
;MLSPEENELVTRTGAGTPMGAVMRRYWMPAALAWELPPDCPPIRIKLLGEKLVAFRDTEGRVGLIDEFCAHRRASLFLGRNEEGGLRCVYHGWKYDTKGNCLDMPNEPAETNFKHAVRLKAYPTAEVGGVIWAYMGPAEKVPPLPKFEWTQVPQNYRHLSKMRQECNWLQALEGAIDNAHAGFLHRALTDKTTRAGLRGYWENSQAPRLDVHITDYGFMYTATRALPERENYVRAYQYVMPFHQFFPSQIAHSGSAAKLKKPTVRGHMFVPMDDENSMVYNWTYTFADQPLTEADSEQLGRHIGSAPEELTADFRKVRNKDNDWLIDRQVQKTETYTGIEGITTQDHAIQESMGPIVDRSRERLGSTDKAIVAARRLLLQTAKTVLEGGDPPGIDTSYYSIRAVERVLPDGVDCLEALKSEVNPLNTHEA
;
A
#
# COMPACT_ATOMS: atom_id res chain seq x y z
N MET A 1 1.52 21.68 -10.78
CA MET A 1 0.06 21.68 -10.65
C MET A 1 -0.50 20.80 -11.77
N LEU A 2 -1.56 20.07 -11.50
CA LEU A 2 -2.32 19.37 -12.55
C LEU A 2 -3.47 20.26 -13.03
N SER A 3 -3.89 20.10 -14.29
CA SER A 3 -5.19 20.64 -14.70
C SER A 3 -6.33 19.84 -14.03
N PRO A 4 -7.56 20.36 -14.01
CA PRO A 4 -8.70 19.58 -13.51
C PRO A 4 -8.87 18.23 -14.24
N GLU A 5 -8.66 18.18 -15.55
CA GLU A 5 -8.74 16.99 -16.38
C GLU A 5 -7.62 15.99 -16.04
N GLU A 6 -6.39 16.47 -15.86
CA GLU A 6 -5.26 15.63 -15.40
C GLU A 6 -5.50 15.09 -14.00
N ASN A 7 -6.10 15.90 -13.10
CA ASN A 7 -6.46 15.44 -11.76
C ASN A 7 -7.49 14.31 -11.81
N GLU A 8 -8.57 14.46 -12.57
CA GLU A 8 -9.55 13.39 -12.80
C GLU A 8 -8.90 12.14 -13.38
N LEU A 9 -8.00 12.30 -14.37
CA LEU A 9 -7.34 11.20 -15.04
C LEU A 9 -6.52 10.32 -14.07
N VAL A 10 -5.78 10.92 -13.14
CA VAL A 10 -4.91 10.15 -12.21
C VAL A 10 -5.62 9.72 -10.92
N THR A 11 -6.79 10.27 -10.59
CA THR A 11 -7.48 9.98 -9.33
C THR A 11 -8.60 8.96 -9.47
N ARG A 12 -9.31 8.93 -10.62
CA ARG A 12 -10.44 8.00 -10.83
C ARG A 12 -9.95 6.62 -11.24
N THR A 13 -10.36 5.60 -10.49
CA THR A 13 -9.85 4.23 -10.65
C THR A 13 -10.95 3.20 -10.97
N GLY A 14 -12.19 3.64 -11.04
CA GLY A 14 -13.33 2.80 -11.39
C GLY A 14 -13.24 2.18 -12.79
N ALA A 15 -14.17 1.30 -13.11
CA ALA A 15 -14.25 0.69 -14.43
C ALA A 15 -14.45 1.75 -15.53
N GLY A 16 -13.69 1.64 -16.61
CA GLY A 16 -13.76 2.58 -17.76
C GLY A 16 -12.96 3.86 -17.58
N THR A 17 -12.32 4.08 -16.43
CA THR A 17 -11.42 5.25 -16.25
C THR A 17 -9.99 4.92 -16.70
N PRO A 18 -9.22 5.92 -17.19
CA PRO A 18 -7.84 5.72 -17.63
C PRO A 18 -6.95 5.12 -16.54
N MET A 19 -6.96 5.67 -15.33
CA MET A 19 -6.15 5.15 -14.23
C MET A 19 -6.66 3.80 -13.75
N GLY A 20 -7.98 3.54 -13.80
CA GLY A 20 -8.55 2.22 -13.55
C GLY A 20 -8.03 1.16 -14.54
N ALA A 21 -7.85 1.53 -15.82
CA ALA A 21 -7.21 0.65 -16.81
C ALA A 21 -5.75 0.37 -16.46
N VAL A 22 -4.99 1.37 -16.01
CA VAL A 22 -3.60 1.19 -15.53
C VAL A 22 -3.56 0.25 -14.33
N MET A 23 -4.36 0.51 -13.29
CA MET A 23 -4.38 -0.30 -12.06
C MET A 23 -4.65 -1.77 -12.34
N ARG A 24 -5.57 -2.04 -13.28
CA ARG A 24 -5.93 -3.40 -13.69
C ARG A 24 -4.83 -4.18 -14.42
N ARG A 25 -3.75 -3.52 -14.82
CA ARG A 25 -2.60 -4.17 -15.44
C ARG A 25 -1.61 -4.76 -14.42
N TYR A 26 -1.81 -4.51 -13.14
CA TYR A 26 -0.96 -4.99 -12.05
C TYR A 26 -1.72 -5.95 -11.14
N TRP A 27 -0.98 -6.83 -10.47
CA TRP A 27 -1.49 -7.54 -9.31
C TRP A 27 -1.72 -6.56 -8.16
N MET A 28 -2.89 -6.60 -7.56
CA MET A 28 -3.27 -5.72 -6.47
C MET A 28 -3.55 -6.51 -5.19
N PRO A 29 -3.11 -6.04 -4.02
CA PRO A 29 -3.52 -6.61 -2.74
C PRO A 29 -5.04 -6.54 -2.57
N ALA A 30 -5.66 -7.67 -2.25
CA ALA A 30 -7.09 -7.78 -1.97
C ALA A 30 -7.38 -8.04 -0.49
N ALA A 31 -6.56 -8.89 0.16
CA ALA A 31 -6.69 -9.22 1.58
C ALA A 31 -5.33 -9.64 2.16
N LEU A 32 -5.19 -9.68 3.48
CA LEU A 32 -4.12 -10.41 4.15
C LEU A 32 -4.53 -11.87 4.28
N ALA A 33 -3.58 -12.80 4.11
CA ALA A 33 -3.87 -14.24 4.09
C ALA A 33 -4.58 -14.75 5.35
N TRP A 34 -4.27 -14.16 6.52
CA TRP A 34 -4.89 -14.53 7.78
C TRP A 34 -6.38 -14.17 7.89
N GLU A 35 -6.89 -13.28 7.03
CA GLU A 35 -8.32 -12.95 6.97
C GLU A 35 -9.17 -14.08 6.35
N LEU A 36 -8.53 -14.98 5.61
CA LEU A 36 -9.17 -16.07 4.90
C LEU A 36 -8.56 -17.43 5.31
N PRO A 37 -8.74 -17.89 6.57
CA PRO A 37 -8.40 -19.25 6.92
C PRO A 37 -9.26 -20.24 6.13
N PRO A 38 -8.85 -21.53 6.01
CA PRO A 38 -9.66 -22.55 5.33
C PRO A 38 -11.10 -22.61 5.87
N ASP A 39 -12.07 -22.74 4.97
CA ASP A 39 -13.52 -22.79 5.26
C ASP A 39 -14.07 -21.58 6.04
N CYS A 40 -13.37 -20.43 6.01
CA CYS A 40 -13.84 -19.23 6.68
C CYS A 40 -15.16 -18.69 6.10
N PRO A 41 -15.92 -17.91 6.87
CA PRO A 41 -16.99 -17.08 6.30
C PRO A 41 -16.43 -16.15 5.22
N PRO A 42 -17.20 -15.84 4.16
CA PRO A 42 -16.78 -14.91 3.13
C PRO A 42 -16.58 -13.50 3.71
N ILE A 43 -15.59 -12.77 3.21
CA ILE A 43 -15.37 -11.38 3.54
C ILE A 43 -15.69 -10.47 2.36
N ARG A 44 -16.14 -9.24 2.65
CA ARG A 44 -16.33 -8.23 1.62
C ARG A 44 -15.01 -7.60 1.22
N ILE A 45 -14.80 -7.50 -0.09
CA ILE A 45 -13.67 -6.76 -0.67
C ILE A 45 -14.24 -5.68 -1.58
N LYS A 46 -13.78 -4.44 -1.40
CA LYS A 46 -14.04 -3.36 -2.35
C LYS A 46 -12.71 -2.99 -3.02
N LEU A 47 -12.63 -3.14 -4.32
CA LEU A 47 -11.41 -2.91 -5.09
C LEU A 47 -11.74 -2.25 -6.42
N LEU A 48 -11.13 -1.09 -6.69
CA LEU A 48 -11.40 -0.24 -7.86
C LEU A 48 -12.90 0.05 -8.08
N GLY A 49 -13.63 0.29 -6.99
CA GLY A 49 -15.07 0.55 -7.00
C GLY A 49 -15.96 -0.70 -7.11
N GLU A 50 -15.40 -1.86 -7.38
CA GLU A 50 -16.15 -3.12 -7.49
C GLU A 50 -16.42 -3.75 -6.11
N LYS A 51 -17.65 -4.21 -5.90
CA LYS A 51 -18.06 -4.93 -4.69
C LYS A 51 -17.88 -6.43 -4.94
N LEU A 52 -16.98 -7.02 -4.19
CA LEU A 52 -16.58 -8.43 -4.33
C LEU A 52 -16.73 -9.14 -2.98
N VAL A 53 -16.77 -10.46 -3.02
CA VAL A 53 -16.56 -11.32 -1.85
C VAL A 53 -15.35 -12.20 -2.08
N ALA A 54 -14.55 -12.35 -1.05
CA ALA A 54 -13.45 -13.30 -1.01
C ALA A 54 -13.77 -14.43 -0.01
N PHE A 55 -13.38 -15.64 -0.34
CA PHE A 55 -13.52 -16.82 0.50
C PHE A 55 -12.40 -17.81 0.18
N ARG A 56 -12.08 -18.67 1.13
CA ARG A 56 -11.17 -19.80 0.91
C ARG A 56 -11.98 -21.07 1.07
N ASP A 57 -12.05 -21.86 0.01
CA ASP A 57 -12.84 -23.09 -0.02
C ASP A 57 -12.20 -24.22 0.81
N THR A 58 -12.91 -25.34 0.89
CA THR A 58 -12.48 -26.57 1.61
C THR A 58 -11.15 -27.14 1.10
N GLU A 59 -10.80 -26.88 -0.18
CA GLU A 59 -9.55 -27.34 -0.79
C GLU A 59 -8.41 -26.30 -0.64
N GLY A 60 -8.66 -25.20 0.09
CA GLY A 60 -7.68 -24.15 0.34
C GLY A 60 -7.52 -23.16 -0.80
N ARG A 61 -8.36 -23.20 -1.84
CA ARG A 61 -8.33 -22.28 -2.99
C ARG A 61 -9.05 -20.99 -2.63
N VAL A 62 -8.46 -19.86 -3.01
CA VAL A 62 -9.08 -18.54 -2.81
C VAL A 62 -9.95 -18.16 -4.00
N GLY A 63 -11.21 -17.83 -3.73
CA GLY A 63 -12.12 -17.20 -4.68
C GLY A 63 -12.27 -15.71 -4.40
N LEU A 64 -12.27 -14.90 -5.46
CA LEU A 64 -12.65 -13.49 -5.43
C LEU A 64 -13.66 -13.25 -6.54
N ILE A 65 -14.93 -13.15 -6.17
CA ILE A 65 -16.07 -13.12 -7.09
C ILE A 65 -17.00 -11.93 -6.82
N ASP A 66 -17.88 -11.59 -7.78
CA ASP A 66 -18.94 -10.59 -7.60
C ASP A 66 -19.71 -10.87 -6.28
N GLU A 67 -19.93 -9.85 -5.48
CA GLU A 67 -20.66 -9.96 -4.22
C GLU A 67 -22.11 -10.47 -4.42
N PHE A 68 -22.71 -10.24 -5.59
CA PHE A 68 -24.14 -10.42 -5.77
C PHE A 68 -24.48 -11.65 -6.63
N CYS A 69 -25.20 -12.59 -6.02
CA CYS A 69 -25.71 -13.81 -6.66
C CYS A 69 -26.40 -13.52 -8.01
N ALA A 70 -26.05 -14.27 -9.05
CA ALA A 70 -26.60 -14.11 -10.40
C ALA A 70 -28.11 -14.29 -10.48
N HIS A 71 -28.72 -15.02 -9.54
CA HIS A 71 -30.16 -15.28 -9.55
C HIS A 71 -30.97 -13.99 -9.31
N ARG A 72 -30.88 -13.41 -8.12
CA ARG A 72 -31.69 -12.23 -7.73
C ARG A 72 -30.90 -11.21 -6.91
N ARG A 73 -29.60 -11.14 -7.12
CA ARG A 73 -28.68 -10.14 -6.55
C ARG A 73 -28.62 -10.11 -5.01
N ALA A 74 -28.93 -11.25 -4.33
CA ALA A 74 -28.66 -11.36 -2.90
C ALA A 74 -27.14 -11.37 -2.67
N SER A 75 -26.69 -10.70 -1.59
CA SER A 75 -25.26 -10.64 -1.25
C SER A 75 -24.74 -12.01 -0.82
N LEU A 76 -23.70 -12.50 -1.48
CA LEU A 76 -23.01 -13.74 -1.16
C LEU A 76 -22.14 -13.62 0.11
N PHE A 77 -21.96 -12.42 0.64
CA PHE A 77 -21.39 -12.23 1.97
C PHE A 77 -22.21 -12.94 3.06
N LEU A 78 -23.54 -13.06 2.85
CA LEU A 78 -24.43 -13.81 3.74
C LEU A 78 -24.39 -15.32 3.44
N GLY A 79 -23.63 -15.73 2.43
CA GLY A 79 -23.56 -17.09 1.93
C GLY A 79 -22.84 -18.05 2.87
N ARG A 80 -22.91 -19.32 2.54
CA ARG A 80 -22.24 -20.42 3.24
C ARG A 80 -21.07 -20.91 2.40
N ASN A 81 -19.87 -20.87 2.96
CA ASN A 81 -18.71 -21.51 2.36
C ASN A 81 -18.76 -23.00 2.73
N GLU A 82 -18.99 -23.86 1.76
CA GLU A 82 -19.18 -25.30 1.99
C GLU A 82 -18.89 -26.13 0.72
N GLU A 83 -18.31 -27.29 0.91
CA GLU A 83 -18.13 -28.30 -0.17
C GLU A 83 -17.54 -27.70 -1.47
N GLY A 84 -16.42 -26.98 -1.34
CA GLY A 84 -15.68 -26.44 -2.48
C GLY A 84 -16.33 -25.23 -3.17
N GLY A 85 -17.24 -24.49 -2.49
CA GLY A 85 -17.86 -23.31 -3.06
C GLY A 85 -18.66 -22.46 -2.09
N LEU A 86 -19.12 -21.31 -2.57
CA LEU A 86 -19.92 -20.35 -1.81
C LEU A 86 -21.40 -20.46 -2.21
N ARG A 87 -22.25 -20.87 -1.27
CA ARG A 87 -23.68 -21.07 -1.46
C ARG A 87 -24.49 -19.84 -1.04
N CYS A 88 -25.31 -19.35 -1.95
CA CYS A 88 -26.29 -18.31 -1.67
C CYS A 88 -27.40 -18.84 -0.74
N VAL A 89 -27.64 -18.16 0.38
CA VAL A 89 -28.67 -18.58 1.35
C VAL A 89 -30.11 -18.33 0.90
N TYR A 90 -30.31 -17.58 -0.20
CA TYR A 90 -31.66 -17.24 -0.65
C TYR A 90 -32.32 -18.40 -1.41
N HIS A 91 -31.65 -19.00 -2.40
CA HIS A 91 -32.20 -20.12 -3.19
C HIS A 91 -31.21 -21.27 -3.41
N GLY A 92 -30.09 -21.28 -2.68
CA GLY A 92 -29.11 -22.37 -2.70
C GLY A 92 -28.15 -22.40 -3.89
N TRP A 93 -28.17 -21.42 -4.79
CA TRP A 93 -27.19 -21.39 -5.88
C TRP A 93 -25.77 -21.33 -5.35
N LYS A 94 -24.92 -22.25 -5.82
CA LYS A 94 -23.54 -22.38 -5.33
C LYS A 94 -22.55 -22.06 -6.43
N TYR A 95 -21.49 -21.33 -6.08
CA TYR A 95 -20.45 -20.88 -7.01
C TYR A 95 -19.06 -21.35 -6.55
N ASP A 96 -18.25 -21.81 -7.50
CA ASP A 96 -16.84 -22.12 -7.24
C ASP A 96 -15.96 -20.85 -7.15
N THR A 97 -14.68 -21.04 -6.88
CA THR A 97 -13.68 -19.95 -6.80
C THR A 97 -13.46 -19.21 -8.13
N LYS A 98 -13.93 -19.76 -9.24
CA LYS A 98 -13.86 -19.17 -10.59
C LYS A 98 -15.19 -18.53 -11.01
N GLY A 99 -16.19 -18.52 -10.12
CA GLY A 99 -17.52 -17.96 -10.38
C GLY A 99 -18.46 -18.88 -11.15
N ASN A 100 -18.09 -20.10 -11.51
CA ASN A 100 -19.00 -21.02 -12.18
C ASN A 100 -20.09 -21.49 -11.23
N CYS A 101 -21.33 -21.56 -11.70
CA CYS A 101 -22.43 -22.08 -10.91
C CYS A 101 -22.35 -23.62 -10.85
N LEU A 102 -22.17 -24.15 -9.63
CA LEU A 102 -22.05 -25.58 -9.38
C LEU A 102 -23.39 -26.25 -9.14
N ASP A 103 -24.34 -25.51 -8.56
CA ASP A 103 -25.64 -26.09 -8.12
C ASP A 103 -26.75 -25.03 -8.16
N MET A 104 -27.95 -25.50 -8.54
CA MET A 104 -29.20 -24.74 -8.56
C MET A 104 -30.34 -25.64 -8.03
N PRO A 105 -30.43 -25.82 -6.70
CA PRO A 105 -31.37 -26.81 -6.13
C PRO A 105 -32.84 -26.44 -6.28
N ASN A 106 -33.14 -25.19 -6.60
CA ASN A 106 -34.51 -24.72 -6.87
C ASN A 106 -34.96 -24.92 -8.35
N GLU A 107 -34.04 -25.39 -9.21
CA GLU A 107 -34.37 -25.69 -10.63
C GLU A 107 -34.56 -27.18 -10.83
N PRO A 108 -35.67 -27.61 -11.47
CA PRO A 108 -35.86 -29.01 -11.88
C PRO A 108 -34.71 -29.49 -12.79
N ALA A 109 -34.39 -30.77 -12.71
CA ALA A 109 -33.25 -31.32 -13.46
C ALA A 109 -33.38 -31.08 -14.98
N GLU A 110 -34.60 -31.12 -15.51
CA GLU A 110 -34.92 -30.97 -16.93
C GLU A 110 -34.70 -29.53 -17.44
N THR A 111 -34.80 -28.55 -16.57
CA THR A 111 -34.66 -27.11 -16.89
C THR A 111 -33.42 -26.49 -16.31
N ASN A 112 -32.58 -27.29 -15.64
CA ASN A 112 -31.36 -26.77 -14.98
C ASN A 112 -30.35 -26.23 -15.98
N PHE A 113 -30.02 -24.95 -15.84
CA PHE A 113 -29.12 -24.20 -16.73
C PHE A 113 -27.86 -23.72 -16.04
N LYS A 114 -27.42 -24.32 -14.91
CA LYS A 114 -26.24 -23.91 -14.13
C LYS A 114 -24.99 -23.72 -14.97
N HIS A 115 -24.80 -24.51 -16.04
CA HIS A 115 -23.64 -24.41 -16.93
C HIS A 115 -23.57 -23.10 -17.73
N ALA A 116 -24.71 -22.43 -17.90
CA ALA A 116 -24.79 -21.11 -18.55
C ALA A 116 -24.60 -19.93 -17.59
N VAL A 117 -24.53 -20.21 -16.28
CA VAL A 117 -24.42 -19.16 -15.25
C VAL A 117 -23.01 -19.06 -14.71
N ARG A 118 -22.46 -17.87 -14.78
CA ARG A 118 -21.16 -17.55 -14.22
C ARG A 118 -21.17 -16.16 -13.62
N LEU A 119 -20.64 -16.03 -12.41
CA LEU A 119 -20.30 -14.74 -11.80
C LEU A 119 -18.96 -14.25 -12.32
N LYS A 120 -18.79 -12.94 -12.32
CA LYS A 120 -17.49 -12.33 -12.50
C LYS A 120 -16.55 -12.79 -11.39
N ALA A 121 -15.38 -13.24 -11.74
CA ALA A 121 -14.36 -13.73 -10.82
C ALA A 121 -12.99 -13.26 -11.30
N TYR A 122 -12.09 -13.04 -10.36
CA TYR A 122 -10.74 -12.57 -10.65
C TYR A 122 -9.69 -13.61 -10.25
N PRO A 123 -8.63 -13.81 -11.06
CA PRO A 123 -7.48 -14.59 -10.67
C PRO A 123 -6.90 -14.09 -9.35
N THR A 124 -6.58 -15.00 -8.46
CA THR A 124 -5.94 -14.74 -7.19
C THR A 124 -4.66 -15.52 -7.03
N ALA A 125 -3.70 -14.96 -6.29
CA ALA A 125 -2.48 -15.64 -5.88
C ALA A 125 -2.14 -15.24 -4.44
N GLU A 126 -1.57 -16.18 -3.68
CA GLU A 126 -1.09 -15.91 -2.33
C GLU A 126 0.42 -15.94 -2.30
N VAL A 127 1.03 -14.80 -1.97
CA VAL A 127 2.47 -14.69 -1.76
C VAL A 127 2.78 -13.64 -0.71
N GLY A 128 3.78 -13.90 0.12
CA GLY A 128 4.22 -12.97 1.15
C GLY A 128 3.19 -12.72 2.25
N GLY A 129 2.17 -13.59 2.43
CA GLY A 129 1.08 -13.40 3.40
C GLY A 129 -0.01 -12.44 2.93
N VAL A 130 0.00 -12.09 1.63
CA VAL A 130 -1.01 -11.26 0.97
C VAL A 130 -1.71 -12.06 -0.12
N ILE A 131 -3.02 -11.89 -0.22
CA ILE A 131 -3.83 -12.37 -1.33
C ILE A 131 -3.86 -11.27 -2.37
N TRP A 132 -3.30 -11.57 -3.52
CA TRP A 132 -3.24 -10.68 -4.68
C TRP A 132 -4.34 -11.03 -5.66
N ALA A 133 -4.91 -10.02 -6.29
CA ALA A 133 -5.91 -10.15 -7.34
C ALA A 133 -5.43 -9.48 -8.63
N TYR A 134 -5.71 -10.11 -9.76
CA TYR A 134 -5.53 -9.49 -11.07
C TYR A 134 -6.88 -9.19 -11.70
N MET A 135 -7.15 -7.91 -11.98
CA MET A 135 -8.46 -7.45 -12.48
C MET A 135 -8.45 -7.01 -13.95
N GLY A 136 -7.33 -7.23 -14.63
CA GLY A 136 -7.13 -6.84 -16.04
C GLY A 136 -7.57 -7.91 -17.05
N PRO A 137 -7.27 -7.68 -18.33
CA PRO A 137 -7.52 -8.63 -19.41
C PRO A 137 -6.76 -9.94 -19.20
N ALA A 138 -7.41 -11.07 -19.44
CA ALA A 138 -6.83 -12.39 -19.16
C ALA A 138 -5.53 -12.65 -19.96
N GLU A 139 -5.45 -12.12 -21.18
CA GLU A 139 -4.28 -12.23 -22.07
C GLU A 139 -3.11 -11.32 -21.68
N LYS A 140 -3.31 -10.47 -20.68
CA LYS A 140 -2.32 -9.48 -20.21
C LYS A 140 -1.89 -9.72 -18.76
N VAL A 141 -2.15 -10.92 -18.20
CA VAL A 141 -1.73 -11.26 -16.84
C VAL A 141 -0.21 -11.23 -16.73
N PRO A 142 0.39 -10.30 -15.97
CA PRO A 142 1.83 -10.23 -15.81
C PRO A 142 2.33 -11.32 -14.85
N PRO A 143 3.64 -11.61 -14.84
CA PRO A 143 4.24 -12.38 -13.76
C PRO A 143 3.89 -11.78 -12.37
N LEU A 144 3.70 -12.63 -11.38
CA LEU A 144 3.46 -12.18 -10.01
C LEU A 144 4.74 -11.51 -9.46
N PRO A 145 4.68 -10.26 -8.99
CA PRO A 145 5.85 -9.55 -8.50
C PRO A 145 6.39 -10.22 -7.23
N LYS A 146 7.68 -10.56 -7.25
CA LYS A 146 8.38 -11.22 -6.14
C LYS A 146 9.27 -10.20 -5.43
N PHE A 147 8.66 -9.31 -4.65
CA PHE A 147 9.41 -8.40 -3.79
C PHE A 147 10.21 -9.18 -2.73
N GLU A 148 11.38 -8.68 -2.33
CA GLU A 148 12.21 -9.33 -1.32
C GLU A 148 11.42 -9.65 -0.04
N TRP A 149 10.59 -8.70 0.43
CA TRP A 149 9.76 -8.89 1.61
C TRP A 149 8.73 -10.03 1.47
N THR A 150 8.33 -10.38 0.24
CA THR A 150 7.42 -11.50 0.01
C THR A 150 8.13 -12.86 0.02
N GLN A 151 9.46 -12.87 -0.13
CA GLN A 151 10.28 -14.08 -0.24
C GLN A 151 10.90 -14.51 1.11
N VAL A 152 11.01 -13.60 2.07
CA VAL A 152 11.51 -13.95 3.42
C VAL A 152 10.50 -14.82 4.17
N PRO A 153 10.95 -15.66 5.14
CA PRO A 153 10.06 -16.44 6.01
C PRO A 153 9.05 -15.54 6.74
N GLN A 154 7.90 -16.11 7.12
CA GLN A 154 6.81 -15.35 7.75
C GLN A 154 7.24 -14.54 8.98
N ASN A 155 8.08 -15.12 9.82
CA ASN A 155 8.59 -14.48 11.03
C ASN A 155 9.68 -13.42 10.78
N TYR A 156 10.09 -13.19 9.54
CA TYR A 156 10.99 -12.10 9.15
C TYR A 156 10.24 -10.84 8.66
N ARG A 157 8.90 -10.91 8.58
CA ARG A 157 8.07 -9.80 8.15
C ARG A 157 6.89 -9.56 9.09
N HIS A 158 6.47 -8.31 9.15
CA HIS A 158 5.23 -7.88 9.80
C HIS A 158 4.33 -7.24 8.75
N LEU A 159 3.05 -7.61 8.75
CA LEU A 159 2.03 -7.10 7.84
C LEU A 159 0.86 -6.55 8.63
N SER A 160 0.34 -5.42 8.17
CA SER A 160 -0.92 -4.87 8.65
C SER A 160 -1.63 -4.12 7.52
N LYS A 161 -2.89 -3.76 7.73
CA LYS A 161 -3.60 -2.87 6.82
C LYS A 161 -4.51 -1.94 7.58
N MET A 162 -4.84 -0.80 6.97
CA MET A 162 -5.79 0.16 7.52
C MET A 162 -6.51 0.87 6.39
N ARG A 163 -7.77 1.22 6.62
CA ARG A 163 -8.55 2.04 5.71
C ARG A 163 -8.22 3.51 5.90
N GLN A 164 -8.01 4.20 4.80
CA GLN A 164 -7.84 5.64 4.75
C GLN A 164 -8.96 6.27 3.91
N GLU A 165 -9.60 7.31 4.43
CA GLU A 165 -10.80 7.92 3.85
C GLU A 165 -10.47 9.09 2.93
N CYS A 166 -9.53 8.86 2.01
CA CYS A 166 -9.19 9.74 0.91
C CYS A 166 -8.72 8.97 -0.32
N ASN A 167 -8.58 9.68 -1.42
CA ASN A 167 -8.09 9.12 -2.69
C ASN A 167 -6.69 8.51 -2.54
N TRP A 168 -6.46 7.40 -3.24
CA TRP A 168 -5.21 6.63 -3.21
C TRP A 168 -3.96 7.46 -3.54
N LEU A 169 -4.07 8.38 -4.52
CA LEU A 169 -2.96 9.23 -4.93
C LEU A 169 -2.58 10.24 -3.84
N GLN A 170 -3.56 10.74 -3.09
CA GLN A 170 -3.39 11.66 -1.97
C GLN A 170 -2.59 10.99 -0.84
N ALA A 171 -2.95 9.75 -0.53
CA ALA A 171 -2.24 8.93 0.45
C ALA A 171 -0.81 8.58 -0.02
N LEU A 172 -0.65 8.18 -1.28
CA LEU A 172 0.66 7.90 -1.88
C LEU A 172 1.57 9.13 -1.91
N GLU A 173 1.06 10.29 -2.30
CA GLU A 173 1.84 11.54 -2.35
C GLU A 173 2.35 11.94 -0.96
N GLY A 174 1.54 11.75 0.09
CA GLY A 174 1.99 11.94 1.46
C GLY A 174 3.14 11.02 1.85
N ALA A 175 3.16 9.79 1.36
CA ALA A 175 4.25 8.85 1.60
C ALA A 175 5.51 9.16 0.77
N ILE A 176 5.36 9.73 -0.42
CA ILE A 176 6.49 10.19 -1.26
C ILE A 176 7.11 11.46 -0.70
N ASP A 177 6.34 12.31 -0.06
CA ASP A 177 6.84 13.56 0.55
C ASP A 177 7.84 13.25 1.67
N ASN A 178 9.02 13.86 1.58
CA ASN A 178 10.05 13.72 2.58
C ASN A 178 10.17 14.93 3.51
N ALA A 179 9.54 16.05 3.16
CA ALA A 179 9.69 17.31 3.88
C ALA A 179 8.71 17.44 5.07
N HIS A 180 7.50 16.89 4.97
CA HIS A 180 6.47 17.03 6.01
C HIS A 180 6.91 16.50 7.38
N ALA A 181 7.68 15.42 7.39
CA ALA A 181 8.02 14.71 8.62
C ALA A 181 8.77 15.54 9.64
N GLY A 182 9.52 16.57 9.22
CA GLY A 182 10.20 17.51 10.09
C GLY A 182 9.26 18.45 10.88
N PHE A 183 8.02 18.61 10.41
CA PHE A 183 6.98 19.37 11.09
C PHE A 183 5.91 18.46 11.68
N LEU A 184 5.25 17.68 10.85
CA LEU A 184 4.08 16.90 11.23
C LEU A 184 4.35 15.94 12.39
N HIS A 185 5.50 15.28 12.39
CA HIS A 185 5.88 14.29 13.41
C HIS A 185 6.80 14.84 14.51
N ARG A 186 6.90 16.15 14.61
CA ARG A 186 7.82 16.80 15.54
C ARG A 186 7.36 16.69 16.99
N ALA A 187 8.26 16.21 17.87
CA ALA A 187 8.10 16.33 19.32
C ALA A 187 8.66 17.69 19.81
N LEU A 188 7.94 18.37 20.69
CA LEU A 188 8.34 19.66 21.25
C LEU A 188 9.18 19.50 22.52
N THR A 189 8.94 18.45 23.30
CA THR A 189 9.53 18.26 24.65
C THR A 189 10.76 17.37 24.66
N ASP A 190 10.90 16.48 23.71
CA ASP A 190 11.98 15.50 23.73
C ASP A 190 13.29 16.07 23.17
N LYS A 191 14.08 16.71 24.04
CA LYS A 191 15.42 17.21 23.70
C LYS A 191 16.42 16.07 23.42
N THR A 192 16.16 14.85 23.93
CA THR A 192 17.06 13.72 23.78
C THR A 192 16.90 13.02 22.42
N THR A 193 15.69 13.03 21.85
CA THR A 193 15.43 12.53 20.48
C THR A 193 15.96 13.46 19.40
N ARG A 194 16.27 14.72 19.74
CA ARG A 194 16.93 15.68 18.85
C ARG A 194 18.43 15.51 18.74
N ALA A 195 19.02 14.61 19.52
CA ALA A 195 20.42 14.25 19.39
C ALA A 195 20.62 13.24 18.25
N GLY A 196 21.73 13.34 17.55
CA GLY A 196 22.07 12.45 16.44
C GLY A 196 21.29 12.73 15.14
N LEU A 197 21.22 11.74 14.27
CA LEU A 197 20.66 11.87 12.90
C LEU A 197 19.21 12.32 12.87
N ARG A 198 18.40 11.94 13.84
CA ARG A 198 17.01 12.39 13.94
C ARG A 198 16.89 13.89 14.18
N GLY A 199 17.74 14.45 15.02
CA GLY A 199 17.80 15.91 15.24
C GLY A 199 18.12 16.67 13.96
N TYR A 200 19.04 16.17 13.15
CA TYR A 200 19.34 16.75 11.84
C TYR A 200 18.17 16.64 10.88
N TRP A 201 17.46 15.51 10.89
CA TRP A 201 16.28 15.34 10.07
C TRP A 201 15.16 16.31 10.41
N GLU A 202 14.87 16.49 11.71
CA GLU A 202 13.85 17.43 12.18
C GLU A 202 14.25 18.91 11.96
N ASN A 203 15.54 19.23 12.02
CA ASN A 203 16.05 20.59 11.85
C ASN A 203 16.34 20.97 10.39
N SER A 204 16.66 20.01 9.53
CA SER A 204 16.88 20.22 8.10
C SER A 204 15.60 19.97 7.33
N GLN A 205 14.74 20.97 7.29
CA GLN A 205 13.38 20.90 6.77
C GLN A 205 13.28 20.89 5.24
N ALA A 206 14.37 21.25 4.54
CA ALA A 206 14.44 21.30 3.09
C ALA A 206 15.52 20.33 2.55
N PRO A 207 15.24 19.03 2.45
CA PRO A 207 16.17 18.08 1.85
C PRO A 207 16.38 18.39 0.37
N ARG A 208 17.60 18.17 -0.13
CA ARG A 208 17.81 18.10 -1.57
C ARG A 208 17.27 16.77 -2.10
N LEU A 209 16.37 16.82 -3.08
CA LEU A 209 15.80 15.65 -3.72
C LEU A 209 16.40 15.45 -5.12
N ASP A 210 16.84 14.23 -5.39
CA ASP A 210 17.24 13.78 -6.71
C ASP A 210 16.43 12.55 -7.10
N VAL A 211 15.88 12.53 -8.33
CA VAL A 211 14.96 11.48 -8.81
C VAL A 211 15.60 10.75 -9.99
N HIS A 212 15.58 9.43 -9.95
CA HIS A 212 16.19 8.55 -10.93
C HIS A 212 15.16 7.56 -11.45
N ILE A 213 14.76 7.71 -12.71
CA ILE A 213 13.77 6.85 -13.37
C ILE A 213 14.33 5.44 -13.54
N THR A 214 13.49 4.45 -13.26
CA THR A 214 13.79 3.01 -13.39
C THR A 214 12.74 2.36 -14.30
N ASP A 215 12.92 1.09 -14.61
CA ASP A 215 11.96 0.28 -15.38
C ASP A 215 10.67 -0.04 -14.63
N TYR A 216 10.67 0.09 -13.28
CA TYR A 216 9.51 -0.16 -12.41
C TYR A 216 8.83 1.11 -11.86
N GLY A 217 9.44 2.27 -12.06
CA GLY A 217 8.98 3.53 -11.49
C GLY A 217 10.12 4.52 -11.33
N PHE A 218 10.54 4.82 -10.11
CA PHE A 218 11.74 5.60 -9.84
C PHE A 218 12.28 5.38 -8.43
N MET A 219 13.59 5.56 -8.29
CA MET A 219 14.25 5.76 -7.02
C MET A 219 14.45 7.26 -6.79
N TYR A 220 14.38 7.72 -5.55
CA TYR A 220 14.76 9.08 -5.22
C TYR A 220 15.55 9.15 -3.91
N THR A 221 16.48 10.09 -3.86
CA THR A 221 17.26 10.35 -2.66
C THR A 221 16.84 11.66 -2.02
N ALA A 222 16.79 11.67 -0.69
CA ALA A 222 16.63 12.86 0.13
C ALA A 222 17.91 13.08 0.94
N THR A 223 18.66 14.12 0.59
CA THR A 223 19.96 14.43 1.15
C THR A 223 19.88 15.63 2.10
N ARG A 224 20.40 15.47 3.31
CA ARG A 224 20.50 16.51 4.33
C ARG A 224 21.96 16.67 4.75
N ALA A 225 22.46 17.91 4.66
CA ALA A 225 23.80 18.22 5.11
C ALA A 225 23.95 18.03 6.62
N LEU A 226 25.04 17.41 7.02
CA LEU A 226 25.47 17.23 8.41
C LEU A 226 26.72 18.07 8.69
N PRO A 227 27.11 18.27 9.97
CA PRO A 227 28.43 18.75 10.33
C PRO A 227 29.56 17.91 9.74
N GLU A 228 30.79 18.41 9.77
CA GLU A 228 31.99 17.67 9.36
C GLU A 228 32.06 17.29 7.89
N ARG A 229 31.31 18.01 7.01
CA ARG A 229 31.26 17.77 5.56
C ARG A 229 30.70 16.37 5.22
N GLU A 230 29.66 15.98 5.91
CA GLU A 230 28.90 14.75 5.66
C GLU A 230 27.48 15.05 5.19
N ASN A 231 26.85 14.05 4.61
CA ASN A 231 25.45 14.09 4.18
C ASN A 231 24.70 12.86 4.73
N TYR A 232 23.56 13.10 5.36
CA TYR A 232 22.60 12.03 5.63
C TYR A 232 21.71 11.84 4.41
N VAL A 233 21.85 10.67 3.79
CA VAL A 233 21.16 10.31 2.55
C VAL A 233 20.15 9.22 2.84
N ARG A 234 18.93 9.41 2.37
CA ARG A 234 17.87 8.40 2.37
C ARG A 234 17.42 8.13 0.94
N ALA A 235 17.57 6.88 0.48
CA ALA A 235 17.10 6.41 -0.80
C ALA A 235 15.78 5.67 -0.64
N TYR A 236 14.79 6.10 -1.38
CA TYR A 236 13.42 5.58 -1.39
C TYR A 236 13.13 4.95 -2.74
N GLN A 237 12.18 3.99 -2.78
CA GLN A 237 11.71 3.40 -4.03
C GLN A 237 10.22 3.67 -4.20
N TYR A 238 9.85 4.16 -5.36
CA TYR A 238 8.46 4.17 -5.82
C TYR A 238 8.31 3.14 -6.93
N VAL A 239 7.48 2.13 -6.69
CA VAL A 239 7.16 1.09 -7.68
C VAL A 239 5.71 1.25 -8.12
N MET A 240 5.53 1.37 -9.42
CA MET A 240 4.23 1.54 -10.04
C MET A 240 3.24 0.43 -9.66
N PRO A 241 1.94 0.73 -9.49
CA PRO A 241 1.39 2.09 -9.46
C PRO A 241 1.33 2.69 -8.05
N PHE A 242 1.37 1.90 -6.97
CA PHE A 242 0.99 2.32 -5.61
C PHE A 242 1.96 1.88 -4.50
N HIS A 243 3.15 1.40 -4.81
CA HIS A 243 4.10 0.93 -3.79
C HIS A 243 5.12 2.02 -3.44
N GLN A 244 5.31 2.26 -2.14
CA GLN A 244 6.34 3.14 -1.61
C GLN A 244 7.19 2.39 -0.58
N PHE A 245 8.52 2.46 -0.74
CA PHE A 245 9.50 1.83 0.15
C PHE A 245 10.27 2.89 0.94
N PHE A 246 10.46 2.63 2.23
CA PHE A 246 11.13 3.52 3.15
C PHE A 246 12.35 2.86 3.80
N PRO A 247 13.50 3.54 3.91
CA PRO A 247 14.60 3.05 4.73
C PRO A 247 14.27 3.12 6.22
N SER A 248 14.75 2.15 6.98
CA SER A 248 14.56 2.07 8.42
C SER A 248 15.75 1.37 9.09
N GLN A 249 16.97 1.81 8.77
CA GLN A 249 18.19 1.21 9.31
C GLN A 249 18.85 2.09 10.38
N ILE A 250 18.90 3.40 10.19
CA ILE A 250 19.68 4.33 11.03
C ILE A 250 18.83 5.38 11.74
N ALA A 251 17.92 6.04 11.04
CA ALA A 251 17.23 7.26 11.53
C ALA A 251 16.40 7.05 12.80
N HIS A 252 16.04 5.83 13.08
CA HIS A 252 15.28 5.50 14.29
C HIS A 252 16.17 5.23 15.51
N SER A 253 17.45 5.60 15.44
CA SER A 253 18.46 5.34 16.48
C SER A 253 18.27 6.09 17.82
N GLY A 254 17.27 6.90 17.99
CA GLY A 254 17.00 7.66 19.22
C GLY A 254 15.65 7.42 19.88
N SER A 255 14.71 6.70 19.25
CA SER A 255 13.38 6.48 19.83
C SER A 255 13.28 5.13 20.53
N ALA A 256 12.45 5.06 21.60
CA ALA A 256 12.08 3.80 22.27
C ALA A 256 11.45 2.77 21.31
N ALA A 257 11.11 3.18 20.09
CA ALA A 257 10.48 2.40 19.04
C ALA A 257 11.47 1.72 18.08
N LYS A 258 12.72 1.43 18.53
CA LYS A 258 13.70 0.79 17.68
C LYS A 258 13.63 -0.71 17.66
N LEU A 259 13.45 -1.23 16.47
CA LEU A 259 14.01 -2.53 16.17
C LEU A 259 15.53 -2.39 16.10
N LYS A 260 16.25 -3.18 16.91
CA LYS A 260 17.72 -3.24 16.88
C LYS A 260 18.26 -3.93 15.62
N LYS A 261 17.38 -4.20 14.64
CA LYS A 261 17.66 -4.97 13.44
C LYS A 261 17.47 -4.09 12.21
N PRO A 262 18.30 -4.23 11.16
CA PRO A 262 18.08 -3.51 9.90
C PRO A 262 16.75 -3.96 9.27
N THR A 263 15.92 -3.00 8.92
CA THR A 263 14.63 -3.25 8.30
C THR A 263 14.42 -2.37 7.08
N VAL A 264 13.56 -2.82 6.18
CA VAL A 264 12.93 -2.01 5.15
C VAL A 264 11.43 -2.03 5.40
N ARG A 265 10.78 -0.90 5.21
CA ARG A 265 9.33 -0.75 5.35
C ARG A 265 8.72 -0.25 4.06
N GLY A 266 7.45 -0.49 3.89
CA GLY A 266 6.72 0.09 2.78
C GLY A 266 5.23 0.06 2.97
N HIS A 267 4.58 0.77 2.06
CA HIS A 267 3.13 0.85 1.98
C HIS A 267 2.67 0.54 0.55
N MET A 268 1.45 0.04 0.46
CA MET A 268 0.72 -0.12 -0.80
C MET A 268 -0.62 0.61 -0.65
N PHE A 269 -0.81 1.67 -1.44
CA PHE A 269 -1.99 2.53 -1.39
C PHE A 269 -3.02 2.07 -2.42
N VAL A 270 -3.81 1.06 -2.04
CA VAL A 270 -4.71 0.35 -2.96
C VAL A 270 -6.08 1.02 -2.98
N PRO A 271 -6.56 1.53 -4.12
CA PRO A 271 -7.86 2.18 -4.19
C PRO A 271 -9.00 1.16 -3.96
N MET A 272 -9.78 1.39 -2.90
CA MET A 272 -11.05 0.70 -2.70
C MET A 272 -12.09 1.26 -3.68
N ASP A 273 -12.12 2.56 -3.79
CA ASP A 273 -12.86 3.38 -4.77
C ASP A 273 -12.12 4.71 -4.98
N ASP A 274 -12.77 5.69 -5.59
CA ASP A 274 -12.17 7.00 -5.86
C ASP A 274 -11.90 7.84 -4.62
N GLU A 275 -12.57 7.54 -3.49
CA GLU A 275 -12.56 8.35 -2.25
C GLU A 275 -12.00 7.61 -1.04
N ASN A 276 -11.72 6.32 -1.16
CA ASN A 276 -11.22 5.48 -0.08
C ASN A 276 -10.10 4.56 -0.56
N SER A 277 -9.11 4.36 0.30
CA SER A 277 -7.97 3.50 0.04
C SER A 277 -7.79 2.47 1.15
N MET A 278 -7.33 1.28 0.80
CA MET A 278 -6.79 0.32 1.76
C MET A 278 -5.27 0.42 1.72
N VAL A 279 -4.69 0.86 2.82
CA VAL A 279 -3.24 0.97 2.97
C VAL A 279 -2.72 -0.31 3.60
N TYR A 280 -1.98 -1.08 2.81
CA TYR A 280 -1.27 -2.26 3.30
C TYR A 280 0.13 -1.85 3.71
N ASN A 281 0.52 -2.20 4.93
CA ASN A 281 1.83 -1.89 5.49
C ASN A 281 2.64 -3.18 5.63
N TRP A 282 3.90 -3.11 5.28
CA TRP A 282 4.82 -4.21 5.48
C TRP A 282 6.15 -3.69 6.02
N THR A 283 6.75 -4.50 6.88
CA THR A 283 8.12 -4.32 7.36
C THR A 283 8.79 -5.67 7.33
N TYR A 284 10.01 -5.75 6.82
CA TYR A 284 10.81 -6.98 6.93
C TYR A 284 12.22 -6.66 7.40
N THR A 285 12.84 -7.64 8.02
CA THR A 285 14.26 -7.61 8.38
C THR A 285 15.05 -8.50 7.42
N PHE A 286 16.24 -8.04 7.07
CA PHE A 286 17.24 -8.81 6.31
C PHE A 286 18.44 -9.19 7.21
N ALA A 287 18.28 -9.10 8.52
CA ALA A 287 19.24 -9.62 9.51
C ALA A 287 19.16 -11.15 9.61
N ASP A 288 20.16 -11.76 10.23
CA ASP A 288 20.20 -13.21 10.48
C ASP A 288 19.14 -13.68 11.49
N GLN A 289 18.52 -12.76 12.22
CA GLN A 289 17.52 -13.06 13.26
C GLN A 289 16.12 -12.59 12.84
N PRO A 290 15.08 -13.40 13.04
CA PRO A 290 13.70 -13.05 12.74
C PRO A 290 13.19 -11.90 13.64
N LEU A 291 12.05 -11.32 13.26
CA LEU A 291 11.27 -10.44 14.14
C LEU A 291 10.69 -11.26 15.29
N THR A 292 10.75 -10.73 16.50
CA THR A 292 10.08 -11.30 17.67
C THR A 292 8.62 -10.83 17.72
N GLU A 293 7.80 -11.44 18.55
CA GLU A 293 6.44 -10.99 18.83
C GLU A 293 6.44 -9.54 19.35
N ALA A 294 7.35 -9.21 20.27
CA ALA A 294 7.53 -7.85 20.78
C ALA A 294 7.93 -6.85 19.67
N ASP A 295 8.76 -7.25 18.70
CA ASP A 295 9.07 -6.42 17.53
C ASP A 295 7.81 -6.16 16.70
N SER A 296 6.97 -7.18 16.49
CA SER A 296 5.73 -7.08 15.71
C SER A 296 4.67 -6.21 16.40
N GLU A 297 4.49 -6.37 17.71
CA GLU A 297 3.60 -5.48 18.50
C GLU A 297 4.08 -4.03 18.45
N GLN A 298 5.37 -3.81 18.61
CA GLN A 298 5.96 -2.48 18.54
C GLN A 298 5.76 -1.83 17.17
N LEU A 299 5.92 -2.59 16.08
CA LEU A 299 5.64 -2.14 14.71
C LEU A 299 4.17 -1.79 14.56
N GLY A 300 3.25 -2.63 15.02
CA GLY A 300 1.81 -2.38 14.98
C GLY A 300 1.43 -1.06 15.66
N ARG A 301 1.92 -0.83 16.88
CA ARG A 301 1.70 0.44 17.62
C ARG A 301 2.31 1.65 16.90
N HIS A 302 3.53 1.52 16.38
CA HIS A 302 4.21 2.60 15.68
C HIS A 302 3.47 3.02 14.40
N ILE A 303 2.95 2.04 13.66
CA ILE A 303 2.16 2.29 12.43
C ILE A 303 0.72 2.70 12.77
N GLY A 304 0.27 2.52 14.01
CA GLY A 304 -1.12 2.76 14.40
C GLY A 304 -2.09 1.73 13.82
N SER A 305 -1.64 0.48 13.77
CA SER A 305 -2.42 -0.68 13.30
C SER A 305 -2.59 -1.74 14.39
N ALA A 306 -2.34 -1.39 15.65
CA ALA A 306 -2.66 -2.24 16.78
C ALA A 306 -4.19 -2.49 16.85
N PRO A 307 -4.64 -3.66 17.32
CA PRO A 307 -6.07 -4.02 17.32
C PRO A 307 -6.97 -2.98 17.98
N GLU A 308 -6.50 -2.34 19.05
CA GLU A 308 -7.24 -1.29 19.76
C GLU A 308 -7.37 0.04 19.00
N GLU A 309 -6.60 0.22 17.96
CA GLU A 309 -6.59 1.44 17.14
C GLU A 309 -7.45 1.34 15.86
N LEU A 310 -7.98 0.14 15.58
CA LEU A 310 -8.76 -0.14 14.37
C LEU A 310 -10.13 -0.71 14.72
N THR A 311 -11.11 -0.37 13.90
CA THR A 311 -12.42 -1.03 13.87
C THR A 311 -12.34 -2.34 13.07
N ALA A 312 -13.39 -3.16 13.11
CA ALA A 312 -13.43 -4.45 12.40
C ALA A 312 -13.30 -4.32 10.87
N ASP A 313 -13.58 -3.15 10.29
CA ASP A 313 -13.39 -2.83 8.87
C ASP A 313 -12.07 -2.08 8.59
N PHE A 314 -11.13 -2.13 9.53
CA PHE A 314 -9.80 -1.52 9.47
C PHE A 314 -9.80 0.01 9.42
N ARG A 315 -10.93 0.68 9.73
CA ARG A 315 -10.97 2.12 9.92
C ARG A 315 -10.26 2.48 11.23
N LYS A 316 -9.52 3.58 11.24
CA LYS A 316 -8.93 4.07 12.49
C LYS A 316 -10.02 4.55 13.47
N VAL A 317 -9.82 4.24 14.77
CA VAL A 317 -10.63 4.77 15.86
C VAL A 317 -10.51 6.30 15.92
N ARG A 318 -9.29 6.82 15.71
CA ARG A 318 -9.04 8.27 15.54
C ARG A 318 -9.25 8.63 14.07
N ASN A 319 -10.34 9.31 13.74
CA ASN A 319 -10.75 9.59 12.37
C ASN A 319 -11.44 10.96 12.25
N LYS A 320 -11.87 11.31 11.05
CA LYS A 320 -12.52 12.61 10.77
C LYS A 320 -13.80 12.89 11.56
N ASP A 321 -14.53 11.84 12.01
CA ASP A 321 -15.79 12.02 12.70
C ASP A 321 -15.58 12.45 14.17
N ASN A 322 -14.36 12.32 14.69
CA ASN A 322 -13.96 12.74 16.03
C ASN A 322 -12.74 13.67 16.04
N ASP A 323 -12.49 14.37 14.93
CA ASP A 323 -11.33 15.26 14.74
C ASP A 323 -9.99 14.58 15.11
N TRP A 324 -9.85 13.29 14.76
CA TRP A 324 -8.70 12.42 15.09
C TRP A 324 -8.30 12.46 16.56
N LEU A 325 -9.24 12.78 17.46
CA LEU A 325 -9.05 12.97 18.89
C LEU A 325 -7.89 13.92 19.21
N ILE A 326 -7.77 15.02 18.46
CA ILE A 326 -6.73 16.03 18.67
C ILE A 326 -6.79 16.61 20.09
N ASP A 327 -5.66 16.55 20.81
CA ASP A 327 -5.49 17.23 22.10
C ASP A 327 -4.75 18.56 21.92
N ARG A 328 -5.47 19.66 22.10
CA ARG A 328 -4.91 21.01 21.92
C ARG A 328 -3.90 21.40 22.99
N GLN A 329 -3.95 20.78 24.19
CA GLN A 329 -2.94 20.99 25.23
C GLN A 329 -1.64 20.24 24.85
N VAL A 330 -1.74 18.99 24.42
CA VAL A 330 -0.61 18.22 23.89
C VAL A 330 0.00 18.90 22.66
N GLN A 331 -0.82 19.44 21.77
CA GLN A 331 -0.37 20.23 20.62
C GLN A 331 0.47 21.44 21.04
N LYS A 332 0.10 22.10 22.12
CA LYS A 332 0.79 23.29 22.63
C LYS A 332 2.11 22.97 23.33
N THR A 333 2.21 21.81 23.99
CA THR A 333 3.29 21.52 24.94
C THR A 333 4.18 20.35 24.59
N GLU A 334 3.71 19.35 23.83
CA GLU A 334 4.40 18.07 23.67
C GLU A 334 4.70 17.68 22.24
N THR A 335 3.70 17.74 21.35
CA THR A 335 3.84 17.40 19.94
C THR A 335 3.32 18.50 19.04
N TYR A 336 3.79 18.56 17.79
CA TYR A 336 3.40 19.62 16.86
C TYR A 336 1.93 19.56 16.45
N THR A 337 1.35 18.37 16.43
CA THR A 337 -0.05 18.15 15.98
C THR A 337 -1.05 17.99 17.12
N GLY A 338 -0.65 17.48 18.29
CA GLY A 338 -1.59 17.03 19.32
C GLY A 338 -2.36 15.75 18.96
N ILE A 339 -2.01 15.10 17.85
CA ILE A 339 -2.61 13.84 17.39
C ILE A 339 -1.65 12.71 17.74
N GLU A 340 -2.16 11.66 18.37
CA GLU A 340 -1.37 10.49 18.73
C GLU A 340 -1.23 9.54 17.54
N GLY A 341 0.00 8.98 17.37
CA GLY A 341 0.33 8.03 16.33
C GLY A 341 0.77 8.69 15.02
N ILE A 342 1.98 8.31 14.55
CA ILE A 342 2.61 8.91 13.36
C ILE A 342 1.70 8.77 12.13
N THR A 343 1.24 7.57 11.82
CA THR A 343 0.38 7.35 10.65
C THR A 343 -1.01 7.97 10.83
N THR A 344 -1.48 8.16 12.08
CA THR A 344 -2.74 8.87 12.34
C THR A 344 -2.60 10.35 12.01
N GLN A 345 -1.43 10.95 12.27
CA GLN A 345 -1.12 12.32 11.86
C GLN A 345 -1.15 12.46 10.33
N ASP A 346 -0.54 11.49 9.60
CA ASP A 346 -0.58 11.46 8.13
C ASP A 346 -2.01 11.36 7.60
N HIS A 347 -2.80 10.43 8.14
CA HIS A 347 -4.22 10.28 7.78
C HIS A 347 -5.00 11.56 8.03
N ALA A 348 -4.82 12.19 9.20
CA ALA A 348 -5.52 13.42 9.55
C ALA A 348 -5.26 14.53 8.53
N ILE A 349 -4.02 14.76 8.13
CA ILE A 349 -3.68 15.79 7.16
C ILE A 349 -4.19 15.42 5.77
N GLN A 350 -3.96 14.20 5.31
CA GLN A 350 -4.35 13.76 3.96
C GLN A 350 -5.88 13.71 3.80
N GLU A 351 -6.62 13.21 4.79
CA GLU A 351 -8.09 13.19 4.79
C GLU A 351 -8.69 14.60 4.92
N SER A 352 -8.02 15.53 5.62
CA SER A 352 -8.48 16.91 5.79
C SER A 352 -8.50 17.71 4.47
N MET A 353 -7.79 17.25 3.44
CA MET A 353 -7.80 17.84 2.10
C MET A 353 -9.10 17.53 1.32
N GLY A 354 -10.00 16.75 1.92
CA GLY A 354 -11.22 16.23 1.29
C GLY A 354 -10.98 14.86 0.61
N PRO A 355 -12.05 14.21 0.14
CA PRO A 355 -11.94 12.86 -0.44
C PRO A 355 -11.04 12.81 -1.67
N ILE A 356 -11.05 13.85 -2.51
CA ILE A 356 -10.16 14.03 -3.66
C ILE A 356 -9.70 15.48 -3.69
N VAL A 357 -8.41 15.71 -3.43
CA VAL A 357 -7.85 17.06 -3.42
C VAL A 357 -7.83 17.69 -4.81
N ASP A 358 -8.17 18.96 -4.90
CA ASP A 358 -8.07 19.78 -6.12
C ASP A 358 -6.62 20.24 -6.36
N ARG A 359 -5.89 19.46 -7.14
CA ARG A 359 -4.47 19.70 -7.43
C ARG A 359 -4.22 20.89 -8.37
N SER A 360 -5.26 21.46 -8.94
CA SER A 360 -5.14 22.70 -9.74
C SER A 360 -4.85 23.93 -8.86
N ARG A 361 -5.15 23.83 -7.57
CA ARG A 361 -4.99 24.92 -6.60
C ARG A 361 -3.70 24.82 -5.76
N GLU A 362 -2.92 23.78 -5.94
CA GLU A 362 -1.66 23.58 -5.22
C GLU A 362 -0.56 24.55 -5.66
N ARG A 363 0.48 24.66 -4.82
CA ARG A 363 1.73 25.37 -5.14
C ARG A 363 2.89 24.49 -4.70
N LEU A 364 3.51 23.79 -5.66
CA LEU A 364 4.60 22.86 -5.41
C LEU A 364 5.96 23.56 -5.43
N GLY A 365 6.84 23.13 -4.53
CA GLY A 365 8.20 23.63 -4.39
C GLY A 365 9.27 22.64 -4.83
N SER A 366 10.53 22.94 -4.54
CA SER A 366 11.67 22.08 -4.89
C SER A 366 11.72 20.77 -4.10
N THR A 367 11.11 20.72 -2.92
CA THR A 367 10.99 19.52 -2.08
C THR A 367 9.89 18.56 -2.54
N ASP A 368 9.07 18.97 -3.53
CA ASP A 368 8.01 18.15 -4.12
C ASP A 368 8.44 17.45 -5.43
N LYS A 369 9.73 17.47 -5.79
CA LYS A 369 10.24 16.90 -7.05
C LYS A 369 9.80 15.45 -7.28
N ALA A 370 9.80 14.62 -6.23
CA ALA A 370 9.41 13.23 -6.33
C ALA A 370 7.89 13.08 -6.57
N ILE A 371 7.05 13.93 -5.97
CA ILE A 371 5.61 14.00 -6.23
C ILE A 371 5.35 14.40 -7.69
N VAL A 372 6.06 15.41 -8.18
CA VAL A 372 5.97 15.84 -9.59
C VAL A 372 6.37 14.71 -10.54
N ALA A 373 7.41 13.95 -10.20
CA ALA A 373 7.85 12.80 -11.00
C ALA A 373 6.80 11.69 -11.02
N ALA A 374 6.20 11.37 -9.86
CA ALA A 374 5.12 10.39 -9.76
C ALA A 374 3.91 10.77 -10.63
N ARG A 375 3.46 12.01 -10.56
CA ARG A 375 2.34 12.52 -11.36
C ARG A 375 2.61 12.43 -12.87
N ARG A 376 3.81 12.84 -13.30
CA ARG A 376 4.21 12.75 -14.72
C ARG A 376 4.23 11.30 -15.20
N LEU A 377 4.78 10.40 -14.39
CA LEU A 377 4.84 8.98 -14.72
C LEU A 377 3.43 8.37 -14.82
N LEU A 378 2.53 8.70 -13.89
CA LEU A 378 1.14 8.23 -13.89
C LEU A 378 0.37 8.74 -15.12
N LEU A 379 0.50 10.04 -15.46
CA LEU A 379 -0.12 10.60 -16.66
C LEU A 379 0.38 9.95 -17.95
N GLN A 380 1.71 9.78 -18.06
CA GLN A 380 2.31 9.12 -19.20
C GLN A 380 1.87 7.66 -19.32
N THR A 381 1.85 6.94 -18.19
CA THR A 381 1.42 5.54 -18.14
C THR A 381 -0.05 5.38 -18.53
N ALA A 382 -0.93 6.29 -18.05
CA ALA A 382 -2.33 6.27 -18.45
C ALA A 382 -2.51 6.43 -19.96
N LYS A 383 -1.75 7.35 -20.57
CA LYS A 383 -1.74 7.51 -22.03
C LYS A 383 -1.25 6.25 -22.74
N THR A 384 -0.11 5.69 -22.32
CA THR A 384 0.46 4.47 -22.90
C THR A 384 -0.53 3.31 -22.87
N VAL A 385 -1.21 3.09 -21.74
CA VAL A 385 -2.18 1.98 -21.58
C VAL A 385 -3.43 2.22 -22.43
N LEU A 386 -3.92 3.46 -22.56
CA LEU A 386 -5.05 3.78 -23.44
C LEU A 386 -4.71 3.55 -24.91
N GLU A 387 -3.47 3.75 -25.32
CA GLU A 387 -2.95 3.45 -26.66
C GLU A 387 -2.65 1.96 -26.89
N GLY A 388 -2.94 1.09 -25.90
CA GLY A 388 -2.74 -0.37 -25.97
C GLY A 388 -1.36 -0.87 -25.53
N GLY A 389 -0.47 0.04 -25.10
CA GLY A 389 0.85 -0.30 -24.58
C GLY A 389 0.81 -0.88 -23.17
N ASP A 390 1.96 -1.28 -22.66
CA ASP A 390 2.13 -1.86 -21.34
C ASP A 390 2.70 -0.84 -20.35
N PRO A 391 2.23 -0.81 -19.10
CA PRO A 391 2.76 0.08 -18.08
C PRO A 391 4.14 -0.39 -17.57
N PRO A 392 4.94 0.50 -16.92
CA PRO A 392 6.24 0.12 -16.36
C PRO A 392 6.16 -1.00 -15.33
N GLY A 393 7.17 -1.86 -15.25
CA GLY A 393 7.36 -2.83 -14.18
C GLY A 393 6.49 -4.09 -14.25
N ILE A 394 5.69 -4.29 -15.32
CA ILE A 394 4.86 -5.51 -15.46
C ILE A 394 5.66 -6.73 -15.93
N ASP A 395 6.77 -6.52 -16.60
CA ASP A 395 7.62 -7.62 -17.11
C ASP A 395 8.52 -8.22 -16.02
N THR A 396 8.61 -7.56 -14.87
CA THR A 396 9.48 -7.96 -13.78
C THR A 396 8.74 -8.87 -12.81
N SER A 397 9.14 -10.14 -12.71
CA SER A 397 8.58 -11.10 -11.75
C SER A 397 9.21 -11.00 -10.36
N TYR A 398 10.38 -10.37 -10.26
CA TYR A 398 11.13 -10.21 -9.02
C TYR A 398 11.79 -8.82 -8.96
N TYR A 399 11.55 -8.14 -7.85
CA TYR A 399 12.14 -6.84 -7.57
C TYR A 399 13.17 -6.98 -6.45
N SER A 400 14.46 -7.01 -6.79
CA SER A 400 15.56 -7.01 -5.84
C SER A 400 15.93 -5.60 -5.43
N ILE A 401 14.96 -4.87 -4.86
CA ILE A 401 15.14 -3.48 -4.50
C ILE A 401 14.95 -3.26 -3.00
N ARG A 402 15.75 -2.37 -2.43
CA ARG A 402 15.63 -1.91 -1.04
C ARG A 402 15.60 -0.39 -0.99
N ALA A 403 14.95 0.13 0.02
CA ALA A 403 15.18 1.50 0.47
C ALA A 403 16.32 1.49 1.49
N VAL A 404 17.23 2.45 1.39
CA VAL A 404 18.49 2.47 2.14
C VAL A 404 18.76 3.86 2.71
N GLU A 405 19.38 3.93 3.88
CA GLU A 405 19.87 5.19 4.43
C GLU A 405 21.32 5.07 4.92
N ARG A 406 22.13 6.08 4.63
CA ARG A 406 23.55 6.15 5.01
C ARG A 406 23.98 7.58 5.32
N VAL A 407 25.06 7.67 6.08
CA VAL A 407 25.87 8.90 6.17
C VAL A 407 27.02 8.74 5.18
N LEU A 408 27.14 9.69 4.27
CA LEU A 408 28.15 9.70 3.21
C LEU A 408 28.98 10.98 3.29
N PRO A 409 30.27 10.96 2.95
CA PRO A 409 31.07 12.17 2.83
C PRO A 409 30.47 13.14 1.80
N ASP A 410 30.68 14.44 2.00
CA ASP A 410 30.27 15.44 1.01
C ASP A 410 30.97 15.23 -0.34
N GLY A 411 30.26 15.46 -1.44
CA GLY A 411 30.77 15.27 -2.79
C GLY A 411 30.74 13.83 -3.33
N VAL A 412 30.34 12.86 -2.53
CA VAL A 412 30.17 11.46 -2.98
C VAL A 412 28.89 11.35 -3.83
N ASP A 413 29.00 10.63 -4.97
CA ASP A 413 27.84 10.24 -5.75
C ASP A 413 26.99 9.23 -4.98
N CYS A 414 25.81 9.67 -4.56
CA CYS A 414 24.92 8.85 -3.72
C CYS A 414 24.43 7.59 -4.45
N LEU A 415 24.24 7.65 -5.78
CA LEU A 415 23.77 6.50 -6.55
C LEU A 415 24.83 5.40 -6.59
N GLU A 416 26.04 5.79 -6.95
CA GLU A 416 27.14 4.82 -7.05
C GLU A 416 27.48 4.24 -5.67
N ALA A 417 27.49 5.10 -4.62
CA ALA A 417 27.77 4.65 -3.25
C ALA A 417 26.73 3.68 -2.69
N LEU A 418 25.45 3.80 -3.09
CA LEU A 418 24.35 2.97 -2.57
C LEU A 418 23.95 1.83 -3.51
N LYS A 419 24.54 1.74 -4.70
CA LYS A 419 24.14 0.82 -5.78
C LYS A 419 23.99 -0.63 -5.34
N SER A 420 24.98 -1.18 -4.64
CA SER A 420 24.97 -2.55 -4.14
C SER A 420 23.95 -2.80 -3.04
N GLU A 421 23.54 -1.76 -2.30
CA GLU A 421 22.59 -1.87 -1.20
C GLU A 421 21.15 -1.67 -1.66
N VAL A 422 20.93 -0.80 -2.64
CA VAL A 422 19.59 -0.58 -3.22
C VAL A 422 19.16 -1.72 -4.15
N ASN A 423 20.12 -2.46 -4.70
CA ASN A 423 19.91 -3.63 -5.57
C ASN A 423 20.81 -4.81 -5.14
N PRO A 424 20.58 -5.44 -3.99
CA PRO A 424 21.51 -6.41 -3.42
C PRO A 424 21.72 -7.68 -4.23
N LEU A 425 20.79 -8.05 -5.14
CA LEU A 425 20.92 -9.26 -5.96
C LEU A 425 21.66 -9.05 -7.28
N ASN A 426 21.79 -7.80 -7.75
CA ASN A 426 22.55 -7.50 -8.95
C ASN A 426 24.08 -7.53 -8.73
N THR A 427 24.53 -7.74 -7.49
CA THR A 427 25.95 -7.83 -7.13
C THR A 427 26.52 -9.25 -7.25
N HIS A 428 25.68 -10.26 -7.51
CA HIS A 428 26.13 -11.66 -7.65
C HIS A 428 26.29 -12.12 -9.11
N GLU A 429 26.00 -11.25 -10.09
CA GLU A 429 26.20 -11.50 -11.53
C GLU A 429 27.37 -10.69 -12.13
N ALA A 430 28.22 -10.09 -11.31
CA ALA A 430 29.39 -9.34 -11.75
C ALA A 430 30.70 -10.08 -11.43
#